data_a784377105d1c137dcdea3df906fb28b
#
_entry.id   a784377105d1c137dcdea3df906fb28b
#
_cell.length_a   1.000
_cell.length_b   1.000
_cell.length_c   1.000
_cell.angle_alpha   90.00
_cell.angle_beta   90.00
_cell.angle_gamma   90.00
#
_symmetry.space_group_name_H-M   'P 1'
#
loop_
_entity.id
_entity.type
_entity.pdbx_description
1 polymer ?
#
loop_
_entity_poly.entity_id
_entity_poly.type
_entity_poly.pdbx_seq_one_letter_code
_entity_poly.pdbx_strand_id
1 'polypeptide(L)'
;MRSSSYFALPARALLVLALTAVAVPTAHAADAPAPSLAAKPYMGWSSWSMQSSKYPGLNPDGDYSYLTEANVLKQTDAMAAKLKKYGYEYVNIDAGWWMDKAWKSGFDQYGRQKPDPVRFPHGMKAVADRIHAKGLKAGIYLPAGLEKGAYGDGETPIWNADGCTTADIVYDDLRTTNGWDSAYKLDFAKPCTSKYIDSQAQLIAGWGYDFLKLDGVGPGSGKSGDQYDNVADVAAWNRAIARTGRPIHLELSWSLDIGHAADWKKYSQGWRVDTDVECYCNTLVSWENSVDDRWDDTPAWTRHAGPGGWNDLDSLDVGNGQMDGLTKAERQSYATLWAIAKSPLYTGDDLTRLDSYGLSLLTNREVIGLNQGPNPPAHPVTPSDPQQVWAARNPDGTYTVALFNLADAPAAVTADWTTVGFTGKASVRDLWNHENLGTYKNTVTEALPAHGSRLFTVTPHGTALAFAGYEAESSANTLGGNASVADCSACSDGKKVGNLYLGGTLTFRDVVVAKAGTYQIKVSYISGDARSVDVSANGGGATRHKLPATGDWGTVSSVYVPVTLKAGANTITFDSGSGYAPDIDRIDVPKS
;
A
#
# COMPACT_ATOMS: atom_id res chain seq x y z
N MET A 1 -116.19 3.07 -16.98
CA MET A 1 -115.93 4.53 -16.81
C MET A 1 -114.57 4.69 -16.13
N ARG A 2 -113.77 5.46 -16.73
CA ARG A 2 -112.47 5.99 -16.27
C ARG A 2 -111.32 4.97 -16.03
N SER A 3 -110.48 5.05 -16.99
CA SER A 3 -109.08 4.57 -17.06
C SER A 3 -108.21 5.20 -16.01
N SER A 4 -107.29 4.50 -15.49
CA SER A 4 -106.14 5.09 -14.81
C SER A 4 -104.88 4.35 -15.26
N SER A 5 -104.03 5.10 -15.95
CA SER A 5 -102.73 4.69 -16.48
C SER A 5 -101.75 4.66 -15.35
N TYR A 6 -101.01 3.56 -15.21
CA TYR A 6 -99.80 3.54 -14.36
C TYR A 6 -98.55 3.68 -15.21
N PHE A 7 -97.81 4.75 -14.95
CA PHE A 7 -96.47 4.97 -15.45
C PHE A 7 -95.44 4.13 -14.66
N ALA A 8 -94.70 3.32 -15.33
CA ALA A 8 -93.55 2.60 -14.73
C ALA A 8 -92.31 3.48 -14.86
N LEU A 9 -91.67 3.73 -13.74
CA LEU A 9 -90.35 4.36 -13.66
C LEU A 9 -89.23 3.28 -13.78
N PRO A 10 -88.14 3.51 -14.51
CA PRO A 10 -87.07 2.55 -14.61
C PRO A 10 -86.17 2.56 -13.36
N ALA A 11 -85.88 1.41 -12.81
CA ALA A 11 -84.90 1.22 -11.74
C ALA A 11 -83.49 1.61 -12.19
N ARG A 12 -82.85 2.57 -11.54
CA ARG A 12 -81.42 2.91 -11.67
C ARG A 12 -80.64 1.85 -10.87
N ALA A 13 -79.84 1.08 -11.58
CA ALA A 13 -78.85 0.21 -10.97
C ALA A 13 -77.64 1.11 -10.48
N LEU A 14 -77.41 1.11 -9.18
CA LEU A 14 -76.19 1.68 -8.60
C LEU A 14 -75.02 0.72 -8.87
N LEU A 15 -74.11 1.16 -9.74
CA LEU A 15 -72.80 0.47 -9.92
C LEU A 15 -71.89 0.94 -8.80
N VAL A 16 -71.62 0.08 -7.80
CA VAL A 16 -70.61 0.29 -6.78
C VAL A 16 -69.26 -0.04 -7.40
N LEU A 17 -68.49 0.99 -7.81
CA LEU A 17 -67.06 0.81 -8.16
C LEU A 17 -66.28 0.57 -6.86
N ALA A 18 -65.86 -0.67 -6.64
CA ALA A 18 -64.85 -0.98 -5.65
C ALA A 18 -63.46 -0.49 -6.17
N LEU A 19 -62.95 0.64 -5.68
CA LEU A 19 -61.57 1.04 -5.85
C LEU A 19 -60.70 0.09 -5.02
N THR A 20 -60.11 -0.89 -5.68
CA THR A 20 -58.94 -1.60 -5.12
C THR A 20 -57.74 -0.68 -5.16
N ALA A 21 -57.35 -0.12 -4.02
CA ALA A 21 -56.08 0.57 -3.87
C ALA A 21 -54.97 -0.45 -4.05
N VAL A 22 -54.33 -0.45 -5.24
CA VAL A 22 -53.06 -1.15 -5.44
C VAL A 22 -52.02 -0.34 -4.67
N ALA A 23 -51.56 -0.89 -3.54
CA ALA A 23 -50.39 -0.37 -2.83
C ALA A 23 -49.18 -0.52 -3.76
N VAL A 24 -48.72 0.59 -4.35
CA VAL A 24 -47.44 0.67 -5.02
C VAL A 24 -46.38 0.52 -3.92
N PRO A 25 -45.51 -0.51 -3.95
CA PRO A 25 -44.43 -0.60 -2.99
C PRO A 25 -43.57 0.67 -3.21
N THR A 26 -43.47 1.51 -2.19
CA THR A 26 -42.45 2.57 -2.14
C THR A 26 -41.11 1.85 -2.21
N ALA A 27 -40.45 1.94 -3.38
CA ALA A 27 -39.04 1.56 -3.48
C ALA A 27 -38.29 2.45 -2.46
N HIS A 28 -37.85 1.83 -1.37
CA HIS A 28 -36.87 2.44 -0.52
C HIS A 28 -35.70 2.75 -1.45
N ALA A 29 -35.33 4.03 -1.56
CA ALA A 29 -34.07 4.42 -2.18
C ALA A 29 -33.02 3.51 -1.49
N ALA A 30 -32.34 2.68 -2.28
CA ALA A 30 -31.23 1.91 -1.76
C ALA A 30 -30.29 2.93 -1.13
N ASP A 31 -30.10 2.85 0.17
CA ASP A 31 -29.14 3.70 0.87
C ASP A 31 -27.84 3.64 0.08
N ALA A 32 -27.30 4.80 -0.27
CA ALA A 32 -26.01 4.87 -0.90
C ALA A 32 -25.04 4.07 -0.01
N PRO A 33 -24.24 3.14 -0.56
CA PRO A 33 -23.35 2.33 0.24
C PRO A 33 -22.54 3.27 1.14
N ALA A 34 -22.48 2.96 2.43
CA ALA A 34 -21.67 3.74 3.37
C ALA A 34 -20.28 3.94 2.77
N PRO A 35 -19.68 5.15 2.88
CA PRO A 35 -18.35 5.39 2.32
C PRO A 35 -17.41 4.27 2.78
N SER A 36 -16.74 3.61 1.84
CA SER A 36 -15.74 2.59 2.17
C SER A 36 -14.70 3.19 3.11
N LEU A 37 -14.39 2.51 4.21
CA LEU A 37 -13.34 2.94 5.16
C LEU A 37 -12.00 3.21 4.47
N ALA A 38 -11.75 2.52 3.35
CA ALA A 38 -10.56 2.65 2.51
C ALA A 38 -10.85 3.30 1.15
N ALA A 39 -11.79 4.24 1.05
CA ALA A 39 -11.96 5.04 -0.16
C ALA A 39 -10.70 5.83 -0.52
N LYS A 40 -9.89 6.14 0.49
CA LYS A 40 -8.58 6.82 0.44
C LYS A 40 -7.63 6.15 1.42
N PRO A 41 -6.30 6.26 1.22
CA PRO A 41 -5.35 5.86 2.24
C PRO A 41 -5.60 6.64 3.53
N TYR A 42 -5.47 6.01 4.68
CA TYR A 42 -5.65 6.70 5.95
C TYR A 42 -4.50 7.68 6.25
N MET A 43 -4.75 8.65 7.12
CA MET A 43 -3.74 9.60 7.59
C MET A 43 -3.81 9.67 9.11
N GLY A 44 -2.65 9.67 9.77
CA GLY A 44 -2.66 9.63 11.22
C GLY A 44 -1.28 9.68 11.88
N TRP A 45 -1.24 9.12 13.08
CA TRP A 45 -0.05 8.94 13.89
C TRP A 45 -0.07 7.56 14.53
N SER A 46 1.11 6.93 14.65
CA SER A 46 1.32 5.68 15.39
C SER A 46 2.42 5.87 16.43
N SER A 47 2.29 5.17 17.55
CA SER A 47 3.26 5.29 18.65
C SER A 47 4.55 4.48 18.43
N TRP A 48 4.60 3.60 17.41
CA TRP A 48 5.65 2.57 17.32
C TRP A 48 7.04 3.16 17.13
N SER A 49 7.24 4.09 16.19
CA SER A 49 8.58 4.64 15.91
C SER A 49 9.23 5.26 17.16
N MET A 50 8.42 5.90 18.03
CA MET A 50 8.92 6.44 19.29
C MET A 50 9.14 5.37 20.37
N GLN A 51 8.49 4.20 20.27
CA GLN A 51 8.68 3.07 21.18
C GLN A 51 9.92 2.25 20.81
N SER A 52 10.15 2.04 19.51
CA SER A 52 11.25 1.22 18.98
C SER A 52 12.59 1.95 18.96
N SER A 53 12.56 3.29 18.91
CA SER A 53 13.76 4.11 18.90
C SER A 53 14.46 4.16 20.25
N LYS A 54 15.80 4.11 20.24
CA LYS A 54 16.67 4.37 21.39
C LYS A 54 17.13 5.82 21.44
N TYR A 55 16.36 6.75 20.87
CA TYR A 55 16.73 8.16 20.81
C TYR A 55 16.98 8.71 22.24
N PRO A 56 18.11 9.38 22.48
CA PRO A 56 18.48 9.87 23.80
C PRO A 56 17.42 10.80 24.41
N GLY A 57 16.97 10.48 25.62
CA GLY A 57 15.96 11.26 26.34
C GLY A 57 14.51 10.99 25.95
N LEU A 58 14.25 10.06 24.98
CA LEU A 58 12.92 9.62 24.61
C LEU A 58 12.62 8.22 25.20
N ASN A 59 13.37 7.25 24.78
CA ASN A 59 13.25 5.83 25.19
C ASN A 59 14.64 5.17 25.29
N PRO A 60 15.54 5.66 26.17
CA PRO A 60 16.93 5.24 26.18
C PRO A 60 17.13 3.76 26.48
N ASP A 61 16.19 3.14 27.18
CA ASP A 61 16.25 1.72 27.57
C ASP A 61 15.66 0.80 26.50
N GLY A 62 14.94 1.34 25.53
CA GLY A 62 14.31 0.58 24.45
C GLY A 62 13.25 -0.42 24.95
N ASP A 63 12.55 -0.10 26.03
CA ASP A 63 11.68 -1.02 26.79
C ASP A 63 10.19 -0.67 26.73
N TYR A 64 9.69 -0.09 25.64
CA TYR A 64 8.32 0.44 25.51
C TYR A 64 7.95 1.51 26.57
N SER A 65 8.91 2.05 27.32
CA SER A 65 8.65 3.00 28.40
C SER A 65 7.97 4.29 27.91
N TYR A 66 8.17 4.61 26.63
CA TYR A 66 7.50 5.73 25.98
C TYR A 66 5.97 5.58 25.97
N LEU A 67 5.45 4.37 25.76
CA LEU A 67 4.02 4.13 25.59
C LEU A 67 3.25 4.25 26.91
N THR A 68 2.68 5.42 27.13
CA THR A 68 1.81 5.72 28.28
C THR A 68 0.58 6.50 27.83
N GLU A 69 -0.51 6.44 28.59
CA GLU A 69 -1.70 7.27 28.38
C GLU A 69 -1.33 8.76 28.24
N ALA A 70 -0.48 9.26 29.11
CA ALA A 70 -0.06 10.67 29.11
C ALA A 70 0.67 11.06 27.82
N ASN A 71 1.55 10.20 27.30
CA ASN A 71 2.27 10.47 26.05
C ASN A 71 1.34 10.37 24.83
N VAL A 72 0.48 9.35 24.77
CA VAL A 72 -0.54 9.24 23.70
C VAL A 72 -1.42 10.48 23.64
N LEU A 73 -1.90 10.97 24.80
CA LEU A 73 -2.74 12.17 24.85
C LEU A 73 -2.00 13.45 24.47
N LYS A 74 -0.70 13.56 24.78
CA LYS A 74 0.12 14.69 24.26
C LYS A 74 0.22 14.68 22.75
N GLN A 75 0.45 13.52 22.13
CA GLN A 75 0.49 13.38 20.67
C GLN A 75 -0.89 13.67 20.06
N THR A 76 -1.96 13.18 20.69
CA THR A 76 -3.34 13.49 20.31
C THR A 76 -3.61 15.00 20.27
N ASP A 77 -3.22 15.72 21.32
CA ASP A 77 -3.40 17.17 21.37
C ASP A 77 -2.59 17.90 20.30
N ALA A 78 -1.34 17.47 20.07
CA ALA A 78 -0.47 18.02 19.03
C ALA A 78 -1.03 17.77 17.63
N MET A 79 -1.52 16.55 17.35
CA MET A 79 -2.14 16.20 16.08
C MET A 79 -3.41 17.02 15.83
N ALA A 80 -4.28 17.14 16.81
CA ALA A 80 -5.49 17.95 16.72
C ALA A 80 -5.19 19.41 16.38
N ALA A 81 -4.13 19.98 17.00
CA ALA A 81 -3.74 21.37 16.80
C ALA A 81 -3.03 21.63 15.46
N LYS A 82 -2.15 20.73 15.03
CA LYS A 82 -1.22 20.97 13.92
C LYS A 82 -1.66 20.30 12.61
N LEU A 83 -2.15 19.04 12.66
CA LEU A 83 -2.28 18.19 11.48
C LEU A 83 -3.74 17.87 11.09
N LYS A 84 -4.69 17.86 12.02
CA LYS A 84 -6.09 17.51 11.76
C LYS A 84 -6.71 18.27 10.60
N LYS A 85 -6.46 19.58 10.45
CA LYS A 85 -6.99 20.43 9.36
C LYS A 85 -6.45 20.05 7.97
N TYR A 86 -5.49 19.14 7.91
CA TYR A 86 -4.90 18.60 6.68
C TYR A 86 -5.35 17.18 6.36
N GLY A 87 -6.20 16.58 7.23
CA GLY A 87 -6.78 15.26 7.01
C GLY A 87 -6.22 14.14 7.89
N TYR A 88 -5.29 14.43 8.80
CA TYR A 88 -4.81 13.45 9.78
C TYR A 88 -5.88 13.22 10.84
N GLU A 89 -6.35 11.99 10.97
CA GLU A 89 -7.49 11.68 11.83
C GLU A 89 -7.30 10.47 12.75
N TYR A 90 -6.38 9.54 12.45
CA TYR A 90 -6.18 8.34 13.27
C TYR A 90 -5.02 8.50 14.26
N VAL A 91 -5.24 8.12 15.51
CA VAL A 91 -4.22 8.01 16.56
C VAL A 91 -4.13 6.53 16.94
N ASN A 92 -3.11 5.83 16.43
CA ASN A 92 -2.89 4.41 16.68
C ASN A 92 -2.00 4.20 17.91
N ILE A 93 -2.47 3.40 18.85
CA ILE A 93 -1.73 2.91 20.01
C ILE A 93 -1.18 1.54 19.65
N ASP A 94 0.11 1.48 19.41
CA ASP A 94 0.80 0.27 18.94
C ASP A 94 1.08 -0.72 20.08
N ALA A 95 1.90 -1.74 19.85
CA ALA A 95 2.18 -2.85 20.75
C ALA A 95 2.56 -2.43 22.17
N GLY A 96 2.26 -3.29 23.14
CA GLY A 96 2.73 -3.13 24.52
C GLY A 96 1.77 -2.43 25.47
N TRP A 97 0.60 -1.93 25.04
CA TRP A 97 -0.38 -1.28 25.94
C TRP A 97 -0.93 -2.20 27.05
N TRP A 98 -0.83 -3.52 26.86
CA TRP A 98 -1.23 -4.55 27.84
C TRP A 98 -0.04 -5.17 28.58
N MET A 99 1.19 -4.72 28.35
CA MET A 99 2.40 -5.24 28.97
C MET A 99 2.88 -4.31 30.09
N ASP A 100 3.40 -4.90 31.16
CA ASP A 100 4.13 -4.15 32.18
C ASP A 100 5.57 -3.81 31.71
N LYS A 101 6.30 -3.07 32.53
CA LYS A 101 7.70 -2.69 32.25
C LYS A 101 8.68 -3.88 32.16
N ALA A 102 8.29 -5.07 32.61
CA ALA A 102 9.05 -6.31 32.48
C ALA A 102 8.57 -7.15 31.28
N TRP A 103 7.80 -6.57 30.35
CA TRP A 103 7.23 -7.21 29.16
C TRP A 103 6.27 -8.36 29.47
N LYS A 104 5.74 -8.40 30.69
CA LYS A 104 4.75 -9.39 31.06
C LYS A 104 3.37 -8.91 30.60
N SER A 105 2.76 -9.68 29.71
CA SER A 105 1.39 -9.45 29.23
C SER A 105 0.35 -9.61 30.34
N GLY A 106 -0.60 -8.68 30.38
CA GLY A 106 -1.78 -8.73 31.23
C GLY A 106 -3.01 -9.19 30.46
N PHE A 107 -3.80 -10.10 31.05
CA PHE A 107 -5.04 -10.60 30.47
C PHE A 107 -6.20 -10.48 31.46
N ASP A 108 -7.42 -10.38 30.93
CA ASP A 108 -8.64 -10.53 31.73
C ASP A 108 -8.94 -12.02 31.97
N GLN A 109 -10.01 -12.30 32.71
CA GLN A 109 -10.43 -13.67 33.03
C GLN A 109 -10.86 -14.50 31.79
N TYR A 110 -10.91 -13.92 30.62
CA TYR A 110 -11.28 -14.54 29.34
C TYR A 110 -10.12 -14.60 28.35
N GLY A 111 -8.90 -14.36 28.81
CA GLY A 111 -7.69 -14.40 27.97
C GLY A 111 -7.60 -13.23 26.97
N ARG A 112 -8.37 -12.15 27.14
CA ARG A 112 -8.27 -10.95 26.32
C ARG A 112 -7.28 -9.97 26.93
N GLN A 113 -6.56 -9.22 26.10
CA GLN A 113 -5.56 -8.24 26.56
C GLN A 113 -6.19 -7.21 27.48
N LYS A 114 -5.55 -6.98 28.63
CA LYS A 114 -5.94 -6.02 29.64
C LYS A 114 -4.90 -4.91 29.73
N PRO A 115 -5.30 -3.62 29.71
CA PRO A 115 -4.35 -2.52 29.78
C PRO A 115 -3.52 -2.58 31.07
N ASP A 116 -2.23 -2.27 30.93
CA ASP A 116 -1.36 -2.10 32.10
C ASP A 116 -1.85 -0.92 32.96
N PRO A 117 -2.17 -1.12 34.24
CA PRO A 117 -2.79 -0.09 35.07
C PRO A 117 -1.82 1.06 35.44
N VAL A 118 -0.52 0.89 35.26
CA VAL A 118 0.48 1.94 35.53
C VAL A 118 0.60 2.86 34.31
N ARG A 119 0.64 2.27 33.10
CA ARG A 119 0.76 3.02 31.85
C ARG A 119 -0.57 3.64 31.41
N PHE A 120 -1.67 2.93 31.60
CA PHE A 120 -3.03 3.33 31.21
C PHE A 120 -3.99 3.30 32.41
N PRO A 121 -3.80 4.20 33.42
CA PRO A 121 -4.52 4.14 34.68
C PRO A 121 -6.03 4.32 34.56
N HIS A 122 -6.51 4.95 33.47
CA HIS A 122 -7.96 5.12 33.22
C HIS A 122 -8.51 4.10 32.22
N GLY A 123 -7.66 3.20 31.68
CA GLY A 123 -8.02 2.15 30.74
C GLY A 123 -8.23 2.64 29.30
N MET A 124 -8.28 1.69 28.37
CA MET A 124 -8.28 1.99 26.94
C MET A 124 -9.54 2.72 26.46
N LYS A 125 -10.69 2.48 27.09
CA LYS A 125 -11.92 3.22 26.76
C LYS A 125 -11.77 4.72 27.04
N ALA A 126 -11.21 5.09 28.17
CA ALA A 126 -11.01 6.50 28.52
C ALA A 126 -10.04 7.20 27.54
N VAL A 127 -9.03 6.49 27.06
CA VAL A 127 -8.11 7.00 26.04
C VAL A 127 -8.84 7.23 24.71
N ALA A 128 -9.65 6.27 24.25
CA ALA A 128 -10.45 6.41 23.04
C ALA A 128 -11.42 7.60 23.15
N ASP A 129 -12.14 7.73 24.29
CA ASP A 129 -13.06 8.85 24.54
C ASP A 129 -12.34 10.21 24.47
N ARG A 130 -11.09 10.29 24.97
CA ARG A 130 -10.27 11.52 24.91
C ARG A 130 -9.79 11.85 23.50
N ILE A 131 -9.44 10.84 22.70
CA ILE A 131 -9.10 10.98 21.27
C ILE A 131 -10.33 11.49 20.52
N HIS A 132 -11.49 10.89 20.73
CA HIS A 132 -12.76 11.30 20.13
C HIS A 132 -13.16 12.73 20.52
N ALA A 133 -12.94 13.14 21.77
CA ALA A 133 -13.22 14.52 22.22
C ALA A 133 -12.41 15.58 21.44
N LYS A 134 -11.30 15.21 20.79
CA LYS A 134 -10.54 16.06 19.86
C LYS A 134 -11.06 15.96 18.42
N GLY A 135 -12.09 15.14 18.18
CA GLY A 135 -12.65 14.82 16.84
C GLY A 135 -11.66 14.06 15.98
N LEU A 136 -10.90 13.17 16.60
CA LEU A 136 -9.98 12.22 15.99
C LEU A 136 -10.53 10.81 16.17
N LYS A 137 -9.93 9.82 15.52
CA LYS A 137 -10.28 8.40 15.58
C LYS A 137 -9.23 7.63 16.35
N ALA A 138 -9.66 6.67 17.18
CA ALA A 138 -8.78 5.87 18.01
C ALA A 138 -8.41 4.56 17.34
N GLY A 139 -7.12 4.25 17.28
CA GLY A 139 -6.56 2.99 16.78
C GLY A 139 -5.89 2.19 17.89
N ILE A 140 -5.89 0.88 17.76
CA ILE A 140 -5.29 -0.07 18.70
C ILE A 140 -4.60 -1.20 17.96
N TYR A 141 -3.62 -1.82 18.58
CA TYR A 141 -2.84 -2.95 18.07
C TYR A 141 -3.21 -4.25 18.79
N LEU A 142 -3.25 -5.35 18.05
CA LEU A 142 -3.28 -6.73 18.56
C LEU A 142 -2.40 -7.65 17.71
N PRO A 143 -1.74 -8.67 18.30
CA PRO A 143 -1.03 -9.70 17.55
C PRO A 143 -2.00 -10.77 17.03
N ALA A 144 -1.64 -11.44 15.94
CA ALA A 144 -2.34 -12.62 15.44
C ALA A 144 -2.16 -13.83 16.37
N GLY A 145 -3.17 -14.69 16.45
CA GLY A 145 -3.18 -15.89 17.28
C GLY A 145 -3.66 -15.67 18.71
N LEU A 146 -3.50 -16.69 19.56
CA LEU A 146 -3.71 -16.63 21.01
C LEU A 146 -2.37 -16.45 21.71
N GLU A 147 -2.11 -15.31 22.35
CA GLU A 147 -0.86 -15.13 23.12
C GLU A 147 -0.68 -16.24 24.17
N LYS A 148 0.53 -16.79 24.25
CA LYS A 148 0.83 -17.93 25.14
C LYS A 148 0.43 -17.69 26.59
N GLY A 149 0.59 -16.46 27.08
CA GLY A 149 0.19 -16.07 28.44
C GLY A 149 -1.32 -16.10 28.69
N ALA A 150 -2.13 -16.03 27.64
CA ALA A 150 -3.59 -16.10 27.73
C ALA A 150 -4.13 -17.54 27.80
N TYR A 151 -3.30 -18.53 27.47
CA TYR A 151 -3.75 -19.93 27.34
C TYR A 151 -4.26 -20.52 28.65
N GLY A 152 -3.58 -20.24 29.81
CA GLY A 152 -4.03 -20.64 31.14
C GLY A 152 -4.25 -22.15 31.28
N ASP A 153 -3.25 -22.94 30.85
CA ASP A 153 -3.31 -24.42 30.80
C ASP A 153 -4.48 -24.99 29.99
N GLY A 154 -5.07 -24.18 29.11
CA GLY A 154 -6.21 -24.53 28.26
C GLY A 154 -7.59 -24.34 28.91
N GLU A 155 -7.64 -23.94 30.16
CA GLU A 155 -8.87 -23.83 30.95
C GLU A 155 -9.49 -22.41 30.98
N THR A 156 -8.82 -21.40 30.40
CA THR A 156 -9.33 -20.02 30.36
C THR A 156 -10.64 -19.99 29.56
N PRO A 157 -11.79 -19.58 30.14
CA PRO A 157 -13.07 -19.55 29.44
C PRO A 157 -13.09 -18.46 28.36
N ILE A 158 -13.85 -18.69 27.29
CA ILE A 158 -14.07 -17.68 26.24
C ILE A 158 -15.31 -16.85 26.60
N TRP A 159 -15.16 -15.52 26.52
CA TRP A 159 -16.25 -14.60 26.86
C TRP A 159 -17.46 -14.81 25.93
N ASN A 160 -18.64 -14.89 26.56
CA ASN A 160 -19.93 -15.11 25.89
C ASN A 160 -19.97 -16.35 24.98
N ALA A 161 -19.28 -17.42 25.41
CA ALA A 161 -19.17 -18.68 24.68
C ALA A 161 -19.19 -19.86 25.66
N ASP A 162 -20.39 -20.17 26.20
CA ASP A 162 -20.57 -21.20 27.19
C ASP A 162 -19.95 -22.54 26.75
N GLY A 163 -19.16 -23.13 27.66
CA GLY A 163 -18.46 -24.40 27.44
C GLY A 163 -17.23 -24.31 26.55
N CYS A 164 -16.84 -23.13 26.06
CA CYS A 164 -15.59 -22.92 25.29
C CYS A 164 -14.46 -22.44 26.20
N THR A 165 -13.29 -23.05 26.04
CA THR A 165 -12.04 -22.64 26.70
C THR A 165 -10.95 -22.38 25.68
N THR A 166 -9.78 -21.94 26.15
CA THR A 166 -8.61 -21.69 25.29
C THR A 166 -8.05 -22.97 24.65
N ALA A 167 -8.28 -24.16 25.21
CA ALA A 167 -7.96 -25.42 24.55
C ALA A 167 -8.84 -25.69 23.30
N ASP A 168 -10.06 -25.15 23.30
CA ASP A 168 -11.03 -25.34 22.21
C ASP A 168 -10.82 -24.38 21.03
N ILE A 169 -9.75 -23.59 21.03
CA ILE A 169 -9.51 -22.59 19.97
C ILE A 169 -8.14 -22.71 19.31
N VAL A 170 -7.23 -23.50 19.85
CA VAL A 170 -5.87 -23.71 19.32
C VAL A 170 -5.69 -25.14 18.82
N TYR A 171 -4.69 -25.39 18.01
CA TYR A 171 -4.29 -26.74 17.63
C TYR A 171 -3.82 -27.55 18.85
N ASP A 172 -4.12 -28.83 18.89
CA ASP A 172 -3.80 -29.71 20.03
C ASP A 172 -2.29 -29.87 20.28
N ASP A 173 -1.48 -29.69 19.25
CA ASP A 173 -0.01 -29.70 19.35
C ASP A 173 0.59 -28.35 19.82
N LEU A 174 -0.25 -27.36 20.11
CA LEU A 174 0.14 -26.02 20.55
C LEU A 174 1.20 -25.35 19.66
N ARG A 175 1.10 -25.59 18.33
CA ARG A 175 2.00 -24.96 17.36
C ARG A 175 1.92 -23.45 17.45
N THR A 176 3.09 -22.81 17.36
CA THR A 176 3.20 -21.34 17.46
C THR A 176 2.86 -20.66 16.15
N THR A 177 2.52 -19.38 16.21
CA THR A 177 2.26 -18.50 15.07
C THR A 177 2.76 -17.08 15.34
N ASN A 178 2.54 -16.19 14.39
CA ASN A 178 3.03 -14.82 14.21
C ASN A 178 4.54 -14.72 13.94
N GLY A 179 5.01 -13.54 13.54
CA GLY A 179 6.40 -13.34 13.11
C GLY A 179 7.46 -13.65 14.17
N TRP A 180 7.09 -13.67 15.45
CA TRP A 180 8.00 -13.86 16.61
C TRP A 180 7.61 -15.02 17.54
N ASP A 181 6.69 -15.87 17.12
CA ASP A 181 6.29 -17.10 17.86
C ASP A 181 5.73 -16.85 19.28
N SER A 182 5.15 -15.70 19.55
CA SER A 182 4.60 -15.36 20.88
C SER A 182 3.20 -15.91 21.13
N ALA A 183 2.51 -16.39 20.12
CA ALA A 183 1.14 -16.87 20.18
C ALA A 183 1.02 -18.33 19.72
N TYR A 184 -0.04 -19.02 20.16
CA TYR A 184 -0.49 -20.28 19.57
C TYR A 184 -1.37 -20.03 18.36
N LYS A 185 -1.23 -20.90 17.34
CA LYS A 185 -2.04 -20.89 16.13
C LYS A 185 -3.49 -21.20 16.46
N LEU A 186 -4.40 -20.39 15.96
CA LEU A 186 -5.85 -20.63 16.07
C LEU A 186 -6.29 -21.72 15.09
N ASP A 187 -7.12 -22.64 15.57
CA ASP A 187 -7.71 -23.71 14.78
C ASP A 187 -9.16 -23.36 14.41
N PHE A 188 -9.37 -22.89 13.20
CA PHE A 188 -10.70 -22.50 12.70
C PHE A 188 -11.61 -23.68 12.33
N ALA A 189 -11.15 -24.93 12.43
CA ALA A 189 -12.01 -26.11 12.40
C ALA A 189 -12.79 -26.27 13.72
N LYS A 190 -12.30 -25.69 14.81
CA LYS A 190 -12.95 -25.68 16.13
C LYS A 190 -13.97 -24.53 16.21
N PRO A 191 -15.24 -24.79 16.52
CA PRO A 191 -16.29 -23.75 16.48
C PRO A 191 -16.11 -22.64 17.52
N CYS A 192 -15.39 -22.89 18.60
CA CYS A 192 -15.09 -21.90 19.63
C CYS A 192 -14.13 -20.81 19.16
N THR A 193 -13.30 -21.07 18.15
CA THR A 193 -12.29 -20.13 17.64
C THR A 193 -12.90 -18.83 17.12
N SER A 194 -13.96 -18.93 16.33
CA SER A 194 -14.66 -17.73 15.84
C SER A 194 -15.28 -16.91 16.99
N LYS A 195 -15.75 -17.56 18.07
CA LYS A 195 -16.31 -16.88 19.24
C LYS A 195 -15.23 -16.11 20.02
N TYR A 196 -14.00 -16.64 20.07
CA TYR A 196 -12.88 -15.92 20.65
C TYR A 196 -12.59 -14.62 19.90
N ILE A 197 -12.48 -14.68 18.57
CA ILE A 197 -12.26 -13.46 17.75
C ILE A 197 -13.44 -12.49 17.91
N ASP A 198 -14.67 -12.98 17.96
CA ASP A 198 -15.85 -12.14 18.25
C ASP A 198 -15.75 -11.44 19.58
N SER A 199 -15.26 -12.13 20.62
CA SER A 199 -15.08 -11.53 21.96
C SER A 199 -14.05 -10.41 21.97
N GLN A 200 -12.97 -10.57 21.21
CA GLN A 200 -11.92 -9.55 21.05
C GLN A 200 -12.46 -8.33 20.27
N ALA A 201 -13.14 -8.57 19.15
CA ALA A 201 -13.71 -7.50 18.33
C ALA A 201 -14.77 -6.69 19.12
N GLN A 202 -15.62 -7.39 19.91
CA GLN A 202 -16.59 -6.72 20.78
C GLN A 202 -15.94 -5.90 21.90
N LEU A 203 -14.82 -6.36 22.43
CA LEU A 203 -14.07 -5.62 23.45
C LEU A 203 -13.55 -4.28 22.91
N ILE A 204 -12.83 -4.31 21.77
CA ILE A 204 -12.29 -3.09 21.17
C ILE A 204 -13.38 -2.16 20.64
N ALA A 205 -14.46 -2.71 20.05
CA ALA A 205 -15.63 -1.93 19.65
C ALA A 205 -16.33 -1.29 20.85
N GLY A 206 -16.46 -2.02 21.96
CA GLY A 206 -17.03 -1.53 23.23
C GLY A 206 -16.19 -0.44 23.89
N TRP A 207 -14.86 -0.43 23.66
CA TRP A 207 -13.99 0.67 24.06
C TRP A 207 -14.07 1.87 23.12
N GLY A 208 -14.65 1.69 21.93
CA GLY A 208 -14.84 2.78 20.97
C GLY A 208 -13.72 2.93 19.96
N TYR A 209 -12.89 1.91 19.70
CA TYR A 209 -11.82 1.98 18.71
C TYR A 209 -12.37 1.94 17.29
N ASP A 210 -11.73 2.68 16.38
CA ASP A 210 -12.09 2.87 14.98
C ASP A 210 -11.10 2.22 14.01
N PHE A 211 -10.00 1.70 14.53
CA PHE A 211 -8.89 1.13 13.77
C PHE A 211 -8.24 0.00 14.59
N LEU A 212 -7.94 -1.10 13.92
CA LEU A 212 -7.18 -2.22 14.46
C LEU A 212 -5.98 -2.52 13.55
N LYS A 213 -4.75 -2.40 14.09
CA LYS A 213 -3.56 -3.00 13.50
C LYS A 213 -3.47 -4.44 14.00
N LEU A 214 -3.65 -5.41 13.11
CA LEU A 214 -3.44 -6.83 13.39
C LEU A 214 -2.07 -7.23 12.88
N ASP A 215 -1.18 -7.62 13.79
CA ASP A 215 0.23 -7.77 13.51
C ASP A 215 0.73 -9.21 13.60
N GLY A 216 1.89 -9.47 12.98
CA GLY A 216 2.46 -10.80 12.87
C GLY A 216 1.65 -11.72 11.96
N VAL A 217 0.86 -11.12 11.07
CA VAL A 217 0.09 -11.85 10.06
C VAL A 217 1.02 -12.46 9.01
N GLY A 218 0.70 -13.63 8.54
CA GLY A 218 1.36 -14.31 7.42
C GLY A 218 0.31 -14.92 6.49
N PRO A 219 0.70 -15.45 5.35
CA PRO A 219 2.10 -15.68 4.87
C PRO A 219 2.93 -14.41 4.70
N GLY A 220 4.24 -14.57 4.89
CA GLY A 220 5.21 -13.49 4.91
C GLY A 220 5.95 -13.42 6.26
N SER A 221 6.42 -12.23 6.65
CA SER A 221 7.09 -12.00 7.96
C SER A 221 8.35 -12.83 8.18
N GLY A 222 9.07 -13.18 7.10
CA GLY A 222 10.28 -14.00 7.18
C GLY A 222 10.05 -15.41 7.72
N LYS A 223 8.79 -15.86 7.86
CA LYS A 223 8.39 -17.17 8.34
C LYS A 223 7.67 -17.95 7.24
N SER A 224 7.77 -19.27 7.30
CA SER A 224 7.13 -20.18 6.36
C SER A 224 6.54 -21.40 7.06
N GLY A 225 5.55 -22.03 6.44
CA GLY A 225 4.82 -23.17 6.96
C GLY A 225 3.39 -22.83 7.37
N ASP A 226 2.53 -23.86 7.43
CA ASP A 226 1.09 -23.71 7.64
C ASP A 226 0.73 -22.99 8.94
N GLN A 227 1.58 -23.07 9.97
CA GLN A 227 1.34 -22.39 11.24
C GLN A 227 1.46 -20.85 11.12
N TYR A 228 2.12 -20.35 10.08
CA TYR A 228 2.24 -18.90 9.83
C TYR A 228 1.27 -18.38 8.77
N ASP A 229 0.42 -19.23 8.21
CA ASP A 229 -0.69 -18.81 7.36
C ASP A 229 -1.86 -18.33 8.22
N ASN A 230 -2.00 -17.03 8.39
CA ASN A 230 -3.07 -16.40 9.17
C ASN A 230 -4.21 -15.81 8.31
N VAL A 231 -4.35 -16.18 7.04
CA VAL A 231 -5.47 -15.72 6.19
C VAL A 231 -6.83 -16.02 6.83
N ALA A 232 -6.96 -17.20 7.48
CA ALA A 232 -8.20 -17.56 8.20
C ALA A 232 -8.48 -16.65 9.41
N ASP A 233 -7.43 -16.23 10.13
CA ASP A 233 -7.50 -15.24 11.22
C ASP A 233 -8.02 -13.90 10.70
N VAL A 234 -7.42 -13.37 9.62
CA VAL A 234 -7.81 -12.10 9.00
C VAL A 234 -9.28 -12.15 8.55
N ALA A 235 -9.68 -13.24 7.89
CA ALA A 235 -11.07 -13.43 7.47
C ALA A 235 -12.04 -13.50 8.66
N ALA A 236 -11.62 -14.08 9.78
CA ALA A 236 -12.42 -14.12 11.01
C ALA A 236 -12.54 -12.74 11.66
N TRP A 237 -11.43 -11.98 11.72
CA TRP A 237 -11.44 -10.59 12.19
C TRP A 237 -12.37 -9.70 11.35
N ASN A 238 -12.27 -9.77 10.02
CA ASN A 238 -13.17 -9.04 9.13
C ASN A 238 -14.66 -9.30 9.46
N ARG A 239 -15.04 -10.60 9.60
CA ARG A 239 -16.40 -10.97 9.97
C ARG A 239 -16.80 -10.53 11.38
N ALA A 240 -15.88 -10.63 12.34
CA ALA A 240 -16.13 -10.25 13.72
C ALA A 240 -16.34 -8.73 13.85
N ILE A 241 -15.50 -7.93 13.19
CA ILE A 241 -15.65 -6.46 13.11
C ILE A 241 -17.03 -6.11 12.52
N ALA A 242 -17.42 -6.74 11.41
CA ALA A 242 -18.72 -6.48 10.80
C ALA A 242 -19.89 -6.78 11.76
N ARG A 243 -19.79 -7.84 12.58
CA ARG A 243 -20.82 -8.19 13.58
C ARG A 243 -20.90 -7.19 14.74
N THR A 244 -19.87 -6.42 15.03
CA THR A 244 -19.94 -5.37 16.05
C THR A 244 -20.86 -4.21 15.67
N GLY A 245 -21.11 -4.02 14.37
CA GLY A 245 -21.81 -2.85 13.82
C GLY A 245 -21.00 -1.55 13.87
N ARG A 246 -19.77 -1.56 14.42
CA ARG A 246 -18.88 -0.41 14.41
C ARG A 246 -17.96 -0.45 13.19
N PRO A 247 -17.82 0.66 12.43
CA PRO A 247 -16.88 0.73 11.32
C PRO A 247 -15.44 0.83 11.88
N ILE A 248 -14.73 -0.30 11.89
CA ILE A 248 -13.33 -0.40 12.34
C ILE A 248 -12.47 -0.72 11.11
N HIS A 249 -11.49 0.14 10.82
CA HIS A 249 -10.47 -0.10 9.80
C HIS A 249 -9.55 -1.23 10.27
N LEU A 250 -9.39 -2.27 9.46
CA LEU A 250 -8.46 -3.37 9.71
C LEU A 250 -7.20 -3.18 8.88
N GLU A 251 -6.09 -2.91 9.54
CA GLU A 251 -4.74 -2.82 8.98
C GLU A 251 -3.94 -4.06 9.31
N LEU A 252 -3.28 -4.64 8.31
CA LEU A 252 -2.49 -5.86 8.47
C LEU A 252 -0.99 -5.54 8.49
N SER A 253 -0.26 -6.16 9.38
CA SER A 253 1.19 -6.05 9.56
C SER A 253 1.74 -7.44 9.83
N TRP A 254 2.95 -7.84 9.44
CA TRP A 254 4.12 -7.10 8.98
C TRP A 254 4.78 -7.93 7.87
N SER A 255 5.34 -7.29 6.81
CA SER A 255 6.03 -7.94 5.68
C SER A 255 5.21 -9.06 5.02
N LEU A 256 4.05 -8.67 4.45
CA LEU A 256 3.09 -9.64 3.93
C LEU A 256 3.48 -10.19 2.55
N ASP A 257 3.18 -11.46 2.30
CA ASP A 257 3.41 -12.09 1.01
C ASP A 257 2.46 -11.51 -0.06
N ILE A 258 3.04 -10.99 -1.13
CA ILE A 258 2.32 -10.44 -2.28
C ILE A 258 1.46 -11.47 -3.00
N GLY A 259 1.82 -12.76 -2.94
CA GLY A 259 1.02 -13.85 -3.48
C GLY A 259 -0.39 -13.94 -2.88
N HIS A 260 -0.57 -13.39 -1.68
CA HIS A 260 -1.86 -13.30 -0.96
C HIS A 260 -2.51 -11.91 -1.04
N ALA A 261 -2.04 -11.00 -1.90
CA ALA A 261 -2.57 -9.64 -2.00
C ALA A 261 -4.09 -9.59 -2.26
N ALA A 262 -4.66 -10.60 -2.95
CA ALA A 262 -6.09 -10.71 -3.16
C ALA A 262 -6.87 -10.99 -1.86
N ASP A 263 -6.30 -11.81 -0.96
CA ASP A 263 -6.87 -12.10 0.35
C ASP A 263 -6.77 -10.88 1.26
N TRP A 264 -5.63 -10.21 1.27
CA TRP A 264 -5.43 -8.97 2.03
C TRP A 264 -6.46 -7.93 1.63
N LYS A 265 -6.61 -7.66 0.33
CA LYS A 265 -7.60 -6.70 -0.20
C LYS A 265 -9.05 -7.11 0.07
N LYS A 266 -9.34 -8.41 0.12
CA LYS A 266 -10.69 -8.94 0.39
C LYS A 266 -11.11 -8.74 1.84
N TYR A 267 -10.19 -8.86 2.77
CA TYR A 267 -10.51 -8.96 4.20
C TYR A 267 -10.05 -7.77 5.04
N SER A 268 -9.22 -6.86 4.49
CA SER A 268 -8.70 -5.69 5.20
C SER A 268 -8.77 -4.42 4.34
N GLN A 269 -8.35 -3.30 4.90
CA GLN A 269 -8.34 -2.00 4.26
C GLN A 269 -6.92 -1.50 3.96
N GLY A 270 -5.91 -2.16 4.53
CA GLY A 270 -4.50 -1.88 4.25
C GLY A 270 -3.62 -3.03 4.71
N TRP A 271 -2.42 -3.10 4.15
CA TRP A 271 -1.47 -4.18 4.39
C TRP A 271 -0.04 -3.71 4.19
N ARG A 272 0.81 -4.05 5.13
CA ARG A 272 2.25 -3.76 5.12
C ARG A 272 2.96 -4.58 4.05
N VAL A 273 3.70 -3.89 3.21
CA VAL A 273 4.41 -4.53 2.09
C VAL A 273 5.77 -5.08 2.48
N ASP A 274 6.36 -4.58 3.57
CA ASP A 274 7.67 -5.00 4.06
C ASP A 274 7.74 -4.89 5.60
N THR A 275 8.91 -5.19 6.16
CA THR A 275 9.24 -5.07 7.58
C THR A 275 9.10 -3.64 8.10
N ASP A 276 9.32 -3.43 9.38
CA ASP A 276 9.28 -2.10 9.97
C ASP A 276 10.32 -1.18 9.33
N VAL A 277 9.91 0.07 9.03
CA VAL A 277 10.81 1.09 8.51
C VAL A 277 11.73 1.64 9.61
N GLU A 278 11.37 1.41 10.85
CA GLU A 278 12.17 1.83 11.99
C GLU A 278 13.49 1.06 12.07
N CYS A 279 14.56 1.78 12.34
CA CYS A 279 15.90 1.18 12.41
C CYS A 279 16.23 0.50 13.74
N TYR A 280 15.38 0.60 14.76
CA TYR A 280 15.66 0.13 16.12
C TYR A 280 17.00 0.63 16.70
N CYS A 281 17.37 1.84 16.29
CA CYS A 281 18.64 2.49 16.57
C CYS A 281 18.47 3.79 17.36
N ASN A 282 19.46 4.70 17.34
CA ASN A 282 19.42 5.97 18.06
C ASN A 282 18.62 7.08 17.34
N THR A 283 17.94 6.76 16.25
CA THR A 283 17.04 7.63 15.50
C THR A 283 15.73 6.87 15.24
N LEU A 284 14.71 7.50 14.66
CA LEU A 284 13.46 6.83 14.34
C LEU A 284 13.67 5.85 13.18
N VAL A 285 14.31 6.33 12.13
CA VAL A 285 14.63 5.58 10.91
C VAL A 285 16.08 5.83 10.50
N SER A 286 16.55 5.14 9.46
CA SER A 286 17.77 5.44 8.73
C SER A 286 17.47 5.44 7.23
N TRP A 287 18.34 6.04 6.42
CA TRP A 287 18.17 5.93 4.98
C TRP A 287 18.47 4.52 4.52
N GLU A 288 19.72 4.09 4.65
CA GLU A 288 20.18 2.75 4.25
C GLU A 288 19.49 1.64 5.07
N ASN A 289 19.07 0.57 4.41
CA ASN A 289 18.46 -0.62 4.99
C ASN A 289 17.20 -0.34 5.85
N SER A 290 16.46 0.70 5.52
CA SER A 290 15.25 1.11 6.22
C SER A 290 14.32 1.82 5.23
N VAL A 291 14.57 3.10 4.93
CA VAL A 291 13.71 3.88 4.04
C VAL A 291 13.94 3.52 2.57
N ASP A 292 15.21 3.34 2.14
CA ASP A 292 15.56 3.11 0.74
C ASP A 292 15.11 1.76 0.19
N ASP A 293 14.96 0.72 1.02
CA ASP A 293 14.40 -0.58 0.63
C ASP A 293 13.02 -0.44 -0.02
N ARG A 294 12.24 0.57 0.34
CA ARG A 294 10.88 0.79 -0.20
C ARG A 294 10.83 1.10 -1.69
N TRP A 295 11.94 1.57 -2.28
CA TRP A 295 12.03 1.72 -3.75
C TRP A 295 12.13 0.38 -4.48
N ASP A 296 12.68 -0.65 -3.84
CA ASP A 296 12.74 -2.00 -4.40
C ASP A 296 11.39 -2.74 -4.23
N ASP A 297 10.68 -2.52 -3.13
CA ASP A 297 9.41 -3.21 -2.83
C ASP A 297 8.20 -2.63 -3.57
N THR A 298 8.07 -1.32 -3.56
CA THR A 298 6.87 -0.61 -4.05
C THR A 298 6.47 -0.99 -5.48
N PRO A 299 7.39 -1.16 -6.46
CA PRO A 299 7.02 -1.47 -7.84
C PRO A 299 6.14 -2.70 -7.98
N ALA A 300 6.46 -3.79 -7.27
CA ALA A 300 5.72 -5.04 -7.31
C ALA A 300 4.29 -4.89 -6.76
N TRP A 301 4.13 -4.07 -5.72
CA TRP A 301 2.87 -3.88 -5.01
C TRP A 301 1.95 -2.82 -5.64
N THR A 302 2.46 -1.94 -6.51
CA THR A 302 1.72 -0.77 -7.02
C THR A 302 0.34 -1.10 -7.56
N ARG A 303 0.18 -2.23 -8.28
CA ARG A 303 -1.08 -2.66 -8.88
C ARG A 303 -2.16 -3.07 -7.88
N HIS A 304 -1.79 -3.35 -6.63
CA HIS A 304 -2.72 -3.83 -5.61
C HIS A 304 -3.39 -2.69 -4.84
N ALA A 305 -2.76 -1.49 -4.81
CA ALA A 305 -3.33 -0.31 -4.18
C ALA A 305 -4.51 0.28 -4.98
N GLY A 306 -5.52 0.74 -4.26
CA GLY A 306 -6.67 1.42 -4.85
C GLY A 306 -7.86 1.48 -3.91
N PRO A 307 -8.96 2.14 -4.29
CA PRO A 307 -10.15 2.21 -3.45
C PRO A 307 -10.59 0.83 -2.95
N GLY A 308 -10.73 0.74 -1.62
CA GLY A 308 -11.03 -0.51 -0.92
C GLY A 308 -9.84 -1.14 -0.20
N GLY A 309 -8.59 -0.77 -0.54
CA GLY A 309 -7.41 -1.24 0.16
C GLY A 309 -6.11 -0.65 -0.38
N TRP A 310 -5.14 -0.40 0.50
CA TRP A 310 -3.93 0.36 0.20
C TRP A 310 -2.67 -0.38 0.69
N ASN A 311 -1.60 -0.28 -0.11
CA ASN A 311 -0.28 -0.73 0.29
C ASN A 311 0.25 0.19 1.38
N ASP A 312 0.61 -0.36 2.52
CA ASP A 312 1.23 0.37 3.61
C ASP A 312 2.76 0.21 3.55
N LEU A 313 3.46 1.30 3.29
CA LEU A 313 4.92 1.38 3.27
C LEU A 313 5.50 1.66 4.67
N ASP A 314 4.64 1.66 5.70
CA ASP A 314 4.95 1.98 7.09
C ASP A 314 4.93 3.48 7.43
N SER A 315 5.34 3.81 8.65
CA SER A 315 5.40 5.17 9.21
C SER A 315 6.10 6.14 8.27
N LEU A 316 5.69 7.40 8.28
CA LEU A 316 6.31 8.49 7.52
C LEU A 316 7.04 9.43 8.50
N ASP A 317 8.26 9.07 8.91
CA ASP A 317 9.03 9.80 9.92
C ASP A 317 9.90 10.87 9.27
N VAL A 318 9.29 12.04 9.06
CA VAL A 318 9.91 13.18 8.37
C VAL A 318 9.76 14.49 9.14
N GLY A 319 9.26 14.43 10.37
CA GLY A 319 8.82 15.59 11.14
C GLY A 319 9.85 16.18 12.09
N ASN A 320 10.82 15.40 12.57
CA ASN A 320 11.65 15.73 13.72
C ASN A 320 13.13 16.01 13.41
N GLY A 321 13.51 16.19 12.13
CA GLY A 321 14.87 16.54 11.75
C GLY A 321 15.92 15.55 12.23
N GLN A 322 16.74 15.95 13.21
CA GLN A 322 17.82 15.09 13.69
C GLN A 322 17.33 13.79 14.34
N MET A 323 16.12 13.79 14.95
CA MET A 323 15.55 12.59 15.56
C MET A 323 15.13 11.56 14.50
N ASP A 324 14.72 12.00 13.32
CA ASP A 324 14.39 11.12 12.20
C ASP A 324 15.63 10.36 11.68
N GLY A 325 16.84 10.93 11.82
CA GLY A 325 18.06 10.32 11.30
C GLY A 325 18.33 10.59 9.83
N LEU A 326 17.57 11.49 9.22
CA LEU A 326 17.56 11.75 7.78
C LEU A 326 17.98 13.19 7.46
N THR A 327 18.65 13.37 6.31
CA THR A 327 18.87 14.67 5.72
C THR A 327 17.56 15.28 5.20
N LYS A 328 17.55 16.58 4.87
CA LYS A 328 16.37 17.21 4.25
C LYS A 328 16.00 16.58 2.91
N ALA A 329 17.01 16.18 2.11
CA ALA A 329 16.78 15.55 0.82
C ALA A 329 16.08 14.18 0.98
N GLU A 330 16.58 13.36 1.88
CA GLU A 330 16.01 12.05 2.21
C GLU A 330 14.57 12.17 2.74
N ARG A 331 14.30 13.09 3.69
CA ARG A 331 12.96 13.36 4.21
C ARG A 331 11.97 13.72 3.09
N GLN A 332 12.40 14.53 2.11
CA GLN A 332 11.55 14.89 0.96
C GLN A 332 11.34 13.70 0.03
N SER A 333 12.39 12.91 -0.25
CA SER A 333 12.29 11.73 -1.10
C SER A 333 11.38 10.67 -0.49
N TYR A 334 11.52 10.43 0.81
CA TYR A 334 10.65 9.59 1.62
C TYR A 334 9.18 10.01 1.48
N ALA A 335 8.86 11.27 1.78
CA ALA A 335 7.51 11.81 1.64
C ALA A 335 7.00 11.76 0.18
N THR A 336 7.90 11.90 -0.79
CA THR A 336 7.55 11.83 -2.22
C THR A 336 7.12 10.41 -2.59
N LEU A 337 7.87 9.37 -2.20
CA LEU A 337 7.52 7.98 -2.51
C LEU A 337 6.18 7.59 -1.87
N TRP A 338 5.99 7.86 -0.57
CA TRP A 338 4.71 7.57 0.12
C TRP A 338 3.53 8.26 -0.55
N ALA A 339 3.71 9.52 -0.95
CA ALA A 339 2.65 10.26 -1.62
C ALA A 339 2.26 9.66 -2.98
N ILE A 340 3.25 9.33 -3.84
CA ILE A 340 2.99 8.82 -5.19
C ILE A 340 2.60 7.34 -5.21
N ALA A 341 3.06 6.54 -4.26
CA ALA A 341 2.64 5.16 -4.06
C ALA A 341 1.22 5.06 -3.46
N LYS A 342 0.70 6.19 -2.98
CA LYS A 342 -0.58 6.28 -2.25
C LYS A 342 -0.59 5.40 -1.00
N SER A 343 0.55 5.32 -0.33
CA SER A 343 0.64 4.73 1.00
C SER A 343 -0.14 5.58 2.01
N PRO A 344 -0.66 4.99 3.08
CA PRO A 344 -1.14 5.76 4.22
C PRO A 344 -0.10 6.81 4.67
N LEU A 345 -0.57 8.02 4.95
CA LEU A 345 0.28 9.10 5.45
C LEU A 345 0.12 9.16 6.99
N TYR A 346 0.66 8.20 7.69
CA TYR A 346 0.76 8.27 9.13
C TYR A 346 2.21 8.42 9.57
N THR A 347 2.44 9.23 10.58
CA THR A 347 3.78 9.52 11.10
C THR A 347 3.97 8.88 12.46
N GLY A 348 5.18 8.44 12.77
CA GLY A 348 5.61 8.04 14.11
C GLY A 348 6.37 9.13 14.86
N ASP A 349 6.51 10.32 14.28
CA ASP A 349 7.21 11.47 14.86
C ASP A 349 6.68 11.92 16.22
N ASP A 350 7.52 12.57 17.00
CA ASP A 350 7.07 13.40 18.14
C ASP A 350 6.39 14.68 17.63
N LEU A 351 5.07 14.65 17.53
CA LEU A 351 4.27 15.76 17.01
C LEU A 351 4.39 17.04 17.86
N THR A 352 4.89 16.94 19.09
CA THR A 352 5.14 18.10 19.95
C THR A 352 6.38 18.86 19.51
N ARG A 353 7.33 18.19 18.83
CA ARG A 353 8.66 18.69 18.42
C ARG A 353 8.85 18.82 16.92
N LEU A 354 7.78 18.79 16.11
CA LEU A 354 7.90 18.98 14.67
C LEU A 354 8.72 20.22 14.33
N ASP A 355 9.77 20.07 13.52
CA ASP A 355 10.49 21.22 12.99
C ASP A 355 9.73 21.88 11.82
N SER A 356 10.15 23.08 11.42
CA SER A 356 9.43 23.83 10.38
C SER A 356 9.46 23.14 9.02
N TYR A 357 10.54 22.43 8.69
CA TYR A 357 10.66 21.70 7.43
C TYR A 357 9.78 20.44 7.44
N GLY A 358 9.85 19.62 8.50
CA GLY A 358 8.98 18.45 8.66
C GLY A 358 7.50 18.82 8.66
N LEU A 359 7.14 19.89 9.39
CA LEU A 359 5.77 20.40 9.36
C LEU A 359 5.36 20.81 7.92
N SER A 360 6.28 21.41 7.14
CA SER A 360 5.98 21.77 5.75
C SER A 360 5.76 20.55 4.87
N LEU A 361 6.51 19.45 5.07
CA LEU A 361 6.30 18.19 4.35
C LEU A 361 4.95 17.57 4.71
N LEU A 362 4.64 17.42 5.99
CA LEU A 362 3.41 16.80 6.50
C LEU A 362 2.15 17.62 6.21
N THR A 363 2.26 18.89 5.85
CA THR A 363 1.11 19.79 5.64
C THR A 363 1.01 20.37 4.24
N ASN A 364 1.82 19.89 3.29
CA ASN A 364 1.74 20.32 1.90
C ASN A 364 0.44 19.83 1.25
N ARG A 365 -0.48 20.77 0.98
CA ARG A 365 -1.83 20.46 0.46
C ARG A 365 -1.82 19.86 -0.94
N GLU A 366 -0.85 20.19 -1.78
CA GLU A 366 -0.76 19.65 -3.14
C GLU A 366 -0.29 18.18 -3.11
N VAL A 367 0.69 17.89 -2.28
CA VAL A 367 1.18 16.52 -2.09
C VAL A 367 0.14 15.64 -1.39
N ILE A 368 -0.52 16.14 -0.34
CA ILE A 368 -1.65 15.46 0.29
C ILE A 368 -2.79 15.27 -0.71
N GLY A 369 -3.10 16.28 -1.52
CA GLY A 369 -4.14 16.20 -2.55
C GLY A 369 -3.85 15.14 -3.60
N LEU A 370 -2.59 14.95 -3.97
CA LEU A 370 -2.15 13.87 -4.85
C LEU A 370 -2.39 12.49 -4.20
N ASN A 371 -1.94 12.30 -2.97
CA ASN A 371 -2.11 11.05 -2.24
C ASN A 371 -3.60 10.73 -1.99
N GLN A 372 -4.39 11.70 -1.58
CA GLN A 372 -5.81 11.54 -1.20
C GLN A 372 -6.79 11.66 -2.38
N GLY A 373 -6.32 12.11 -3.55
CA GLY A 373 -7.13 12.32 -4.74
C GLY A 373 -7.43 11.02 -5.53
N PRO A 374 -8.12 11.13 -6.67
CA PRO A 374 -8.48 9.99 -7.51
C PRO A 374 -7.34 9.47 -8.39
N ASN A 375 -6.15 10.05 -8.27
CA ASN A 375 -4.99 9.70 -9.09
C ASN A 375 -4.56 8.25 -8.79
N PRO A 376 -4.14 7.47 -9.80
CA PRO A 376 -3.57 6.15 -9.55
C PRO A 376 -2.18 6.27 -8.88
N PRO A 377 -1.71 5.21 -8.21
CA PRO A 377 -0.32 5.13 -7.78
C PRO A 377 0.63 5.30 -8.97
N ALA A 378 1.73 6.03 -8.77
CA ALA A 378 2.79 6.07 -9.76
C ALA A 378 3.64 4.81 -9.68
N HIS A 379 4.25 4.44 -10.82
CA HIS A 379 5.16 3.31 -10.95
C HIS A 379 6.45 3.76 -11.64
N PRO A 380 7.57 3.05 -11.47
CA PRO A 380 8.79 3.38 -12.16
C PRO A 380 8.60 3.21 -13.68
N VAL A 381 8.99 4.25 -14.43
CA VAL A 381 8.99 4.20 -15.90
C VAL A 381 10.41 4.03 -16.46
N THR A 382 11.43 4.11 -15.61
CA THR A 382 12.83 3.80 -15.90
C THR A 382 13.28 2.57 -15.10
N PRO A 383 14.40 1.91 -15.44
CA PRO A 383 14.98 0.86 -14.63
C PRO A 383 15.26 1.31 -13.18
N SER A 384 15.46 0.35 -12.27
CA SER A 384 15.86 0.58 -10.88
C SER A 384 17.36 0.94 -10.77
N ASP A 385 17.80 1.84 -11.64
CA ASP A 385 19.11 2.48 -11.52
C ASP A 385 19.04 3.55 -10.42
N PRO A 386 20.17 4.06 -9.90
CA PRO A 386 20.13 5.09 -8.86
C PRO A 386 19.35 6.35 -9.25
N GLN A 387 19.26 6.68 -10.54
CA GLN A 387 18.44 7.78 -11.07
C GLN A 387 17.16 7.21 -11.66
N GLN A 388 16.03 7.48 -10.98
CA GLN A 388 14.72 6.93 -11.36
C GLN A 388 13.71 8.01 -11.72
N VAL A 389 12.85 7.68 -12.66
CA VAL A 389 11.64 8.44 -12.99
C VAL A 389 10.42 7.56 -12.73
N TRP A 390 9.49 8.07 -11.94
CA TRP A 390 8.21 7.44 -11.66
C TRP A 390 7.09 8.28 -12.24
N ALA A 391 6.09 7.65 -12.84
CA ALA A 391 4.97 8.37 -13.44
C ALA A 391 3.65 7.64 -13.32
N ALA A 392 2.56 8.42 -13.33
CA ALA A 392 1.20 7.94 -13.49
C ALA A 392 0.40 8.93 -14.32
N ARG A 393 -0.49 8.45 -15.19
CA ARG A 393 -1.45 9.28 -15.90
C ARG A 393 -2.68 9.51 -15.03
N ASN A 394 -2.98 10.77 -14.75
CA ASN A 394 -4.12 11.18 -13.94
C ASN A 394 -5.44 11.15 -14.74
N PRO A 395 -6.60 10.99 -14.08
CA PRO A 395 -7.91 10.97 -14.76
C PRO A 395 -8.23 12.24 -15.55
N ASP A 396 -7.67 13.40 -15.16
CA ASP A 396 -7.84 14.69 -15.84
C ASP A 396 -6.92 14.87 -17.06
N GLY A 397 -6.11 13.86 -17.38
CA GLY A 397 -5.16 13.86 -18.51
C GLY A 397 -3.80 14.48 -18.21
N THR A 398 -3.59 14.99 -17.00
CA THR A 398 -2.25 15.37 -16.52
C THR A 398 -1.46 14.12 -16.11
N TYR A 399 -0.19 14.32 -15.74
CA TYR A 399 0.65 13.25 -15.20
C TYR A 399 1.24 13.67 -13.86
N THR A 400 1.27 12.73 -12.93
CA THR A 400 2.15 12.76 -11.77
C THR A 400 3.52 12.27 -12.22
N VAL A 401 4.58 13.05 -11.97
CA VAL A 401 5.97 12.69 -12.32
C VAL A 401 6.87 12.97 -11.13
N ALA A 402 7.58 11.94 -10.67
CA ALA A 402 8.61 12.06 -9.64
C ALA A 402 9.99 11.72 -10.21
N LEU A 403 10.97 12.52 -9.85
CA LEU A 403 12.38 12.28 -10.12
C LEU A 403 13.08 11.93 -8.82
N PHE A 404 13.89 10.87 -8.82
CA PHE A 404 14.68 10.44 -7.69
C PHE A 404 16.15 10.26 -8.08
N ASN A 405 17.04 10.73 -7.25
CA ASN A 405 18.44 10.36 -7.25
C ASN A 405 18.72 9.58 -5.97
N LEU A 406 18.84 8.28 -6.04
CA LEU A 406 19.09 7.39 -4.90
C LEU A 406 20.58 7.15 -4.65
N ALA A 407 21.48 7.79 -5.44
CA ALA A 407 22.92 7.68 -5.26
C ALA A 407 23.41 8.60 -4.14
N ASP A 408 24.56 8.24 -3.54
CA ASP A 408 25.27 9.01 -2.50
C ASP A 408 25.94 10.29 -3.02
N ALA A 409 25.83 10.59 -4.30
CA ALA A 409 26.40 11.77 -4.94
C ALA A 409 25.32 12.54 -5.73
N PRO A 410 25.48 13.88 -5.86
CA PRO A 410 24.58 14.66 -6.72
C PRO A 410 24.58 14.16 -8.16
N ALA A 411 23.40 14.10 -8.77
CA ALA A 411 23.23 13.69 -10.16
C ALA A 411 22.12 14.49 -10.87
N ALA A 412 22.20 14.58 -12.19
CA ALA A 412 21.11 15.07 -13.01
C ALA A 412 20.13 13.93 -13.29
N VAL A 413 18.84 14.17 -13.05
CA VAL A 413 17.76 13.22 -13.37
C VAL A 413 16.84 13.84 -14.41
N THR A 414 16.61 13.11 -15.50
CA THR A 414 15.83 13.58 -16.64
C THR A 414 14.57 12.74 -16.84
N ALA A 415 13.41 13.37 -16.80
CA ALA A 415 12.20 12.76 -17.35
C ALA A 415 12.07 13.12 -18.84
N ASP A 416 12.11 12.11 -19.69
CA ASP A 416 11.75 12.22 -21.11
C ASP A 416 10.24 12.04 -21.24
N TRP A 417 9.55 12.93 -21.98
CA TRP A 417 8.11 12.84 -22.13
C TRP A 417 7.66 11.55 -22.82
N THR A 418 8.57 10.92 -23.58
CA THR A 418 8.32 9.61 -24.16
C THR A 418 8.14 8.53 -23.10
N THR A 419 8.97 8.56 -22.04
CA THR A 419 8.85 7.61 -20.91
C THR A 419 7.60 7.88 -20.07
N VAL A 420 7.16 9.14 -20.01
CA VAL A 420 5.94 9.54 -19.30
C VAL A 420 4.67 9.18 -20.10
N GLY A 421 4.75 9.10 -21.44
CA GLY A 421 3.63 8.63 -22.28
C GLY A 421 3.14 9.62 -23.35
N PHE A 422 3.88 10.68 -23.65
CA PHE A 422 3.52 11.68 -24.68
C PHE A 422 4.77 12.28 -25.35
N THR A 423 4.58 13.11 -26.37
CA THR A 423 5.65 13.84 -27.06
C THR A 423 5.36 15.33 -27.10
N GLY A 424 6.40 16.15 -27.31
CA GLY A 424 6.27 17.59 -27.55
C GLY A 424 6.46 18.44 -26.30
N LYS A 425 5.54 19.36 -26.06
CA LYS A 425 5.65 20.32 -24.94
C LYS A 425 4.76 19.93 -23.77
N ALA A 426 5.17 20.30 -22.55
CA ALA A 426 4.32 20.21 -21.36
C ALA A 426 4.58 21.35 -20.40
N SER A 427 3.55 21.79 -19.71
CA SER A 427 3.67 22.69 -18.54
C SER A 427 3.99 21.85 -17.30
N VAL A 428 4.91 22.33 -16.47
CA VAL A 428 5.40 21.63 -15.27
C VAL A 428 5.14 22.49 -14.04
N ARG A 429 4.53 21.88 -13.01
CA ARG A 429 4.33 22.47 -11.69
C ARG A 429 5.06 21.64 -10.63
N ASP A 430 5.92 22.29 -9.87
CA ASP A 430 6.57 21.73 -8.69
C ASP A 430 5.59 21.74 -7.50
N LEU A 431 5.28 20.55 -6.97
CA LEU A 431 4.30 20.41 -5.88
C LEU A 431 4.91 20.69 -4.50
N TRP A 432 6.22 20.48 -4.32
CA TRP A 432 6.88 20.80 -3.06
C TRP A 432 7.03 22.31 -2.85
N ASN A 433 7.39 23.03 -3.92
CA ASN A 433 7.64 24.47 -3.88
C ASN A 433 6.40 25.31 -4.24
N HIS A 434 5.29 24.66 -4.66
CA HIS A 434 4.07 25.33 -5.14
C HIS A 434 4.33 26.27 -6.34
N GLU A 435 5.29 25.91 -7.22
CA GLU A 435 5.79 26.77 -8.27
C GLU A 435 5.46 26.23 -9.67
N ASN A 436 5.06 27.14 -10.57
CA ASN A 436 4.93 26.85 -11.99
C ASN A 436 6.27 27.08 -12.68
N LEU A 437 6.93 26.01 -13.09
CA LEU A 437 8.26 26.07 -13.70
C LEU A 437 8.21 26.49 -15.18
N GLY A 438 7.02 26.58 -15.79
CA GLY A 438 6.84 26.93 -17.20
C GLY A 438 6.68 25.73 -18.11
N THR A 439 7.05 25.93 -19.40
CA THR A 439 6.84 24.93 -20.46
C THR A 439 8.17 24.33 -20.91
N TYR A 440 8.26 23.03 -20.88
CA TYR A 440 9.42 22.23 -21.31
C TYR A 440 9.10 21.47 -22.59
N LYS A 441 10.10 21.32 -23.46
CA LYS A 441 9.98 20.57 -24.70
C LYS A 441 10.76 19.25 -24.58
N ASN A 442 10.09 18.14 -24.80
CA ASN A 442 10.58 16.77 -24.79
C ASN A 442 11.04 16.25 -23.43
N THR A 443 11.70 17.06 -22.59
CA THR A 443 12.28 16.61 -21.32
C THR A 443 12.18 17.69 -20.26
N VAL A 444 12.24 17.29 -18.99
CA VAL A 444 12.61 18.13 -17.86
C VAL A 444 13.81 17.47 -17.16
N THR A 445 14.81 18.26 -16.80
CA THR A 445 16.02 17.79 -16.11
C THR A 445 16.24 18.62 -14.85
N GLU A 446 16.48 17.92 -13.73
CA GLU A 446 16.78 18.53 -12.45
C GLU A 446 18.14 18.04 -11.92
N ALA A 447 18.93 18.94 -11.37
CA ALA A 447 20.12 18.58 -10.61
C ALA A 447 19.70 18.26 -9.17
N LEU A 448 19.76 17.00 -8.80
CA LEU A 448 19.34 16.53 -7.47
C LEU A 448 20.56 16.26 -6.59
N PRO A 449 20.52 16.62 -5.30
CA PRO A 449 21.54 16.18 -4.35
C PRO A 449 21.52 14.65 -4.19
N ALA A 450 22.47 14.10 -3.44
CA ALA A 450 22.39 12.74 -2.95
C ALA A 450 21.02 12.51 -2.29
N HIS A 451 20.38 11.38 -2.58
CA HIS A 451 19.06 10.94 -2.09
C HIS A 451 17.94 11.97 -2.32
N GLY A 452 18.10 12.88 -3.30
CA GLY A 452 17.16 13.96 -3.57
C GLY A 452 16.04 13.59 -4.52
N SER A 453 14.95 14.36 -4.47
CA SER A 453 13.78 14.16 -5.35
C SER A 453 13.17 15.47 -5.84
N ARG A 454 12.32 15.35 -6.89
CA ARG A 454 11.33 16.35 -7.30
C ARG A 454 9.99 15.67 -7.56
N LEU A 455 8.92 16.40 -7.34
CA LEU A 455 7.56 15.92 -7.58
C LEU A 455 6.78 16.96 -8.39
N PHE A 456 6.26 16.53 -9.54
CA PHE A 456 5.60 17.41 -10.49
C PHE A 456 4.18 16.93 -10.84
N THR A 457 3.31 17.91 -11.11
CA THR A 457 2.18 17.72 -12.02
C THR A 457 2.60 18.23 -13.39
N VAL A 458 2.45 17.38 -14.40
CA VAL A 458 2.84 17.66 -15.79
C VAL A 458 1.58 17.70 -16.67
N THR A 459 1.34 18.81 -17.34
CA THR A 459 0.21 19.00 -18.26
C THR A 459 0.72 18.94 -19.70
N PRO A 460 0.45 17.86 -20.47
CA PRO A 460 0.92 17.70 -21.84
C PRO A 460 0.20 18.66 -22.79
N HIS A 461 0.96 19.25 -23.73
CA HIS A 461 0.47 20.02 -24.87
C HIS A 461 0.85 19.34 -26.20
N GLY A 462 1.40 18.16 -26.10
CA GLY A 462 1.84 17.33 -27.22
C GLY A 462 0.82 16.27 -27.63
N THR A 463 1.27 15.32 -28.42
CA THR A 463 0.47 14.21 -28.92
C THR A 463 0.75 12.92 -28.17
N ALA A 464 -0.23 12.04 -28.11
CA ALA A 464 -0.03 10.67 -27.63
C ALA A 464 1.04 9.96 -28.45
N LEU A 465 1.82 9.11 -27.78
CA LEU A 465 2.83 8.27 -28.43
C LEU A 465 2.18 7.20 -29.30
N ALA A 466 2.75 6.97 -30.47
CA ALA A 466 2.51 5.78 -31.28
C ALA A 466 3.77 4.91 -31.27
N PHE A 467 3.58 3.60 -31.16
CA PHE A 467 4.67 2.62 -31.09
C PHE A 467 4.63 1.65 -32.28
N ALA A 468 5.79 1.10 -32.62
CA ALA A 468 5.93 -0.13 -33.38
C ALA A 468 6.30 -1.23 -32.40
N GLY A 469 5.43 -2.25 -32.26
CA GLY A 469 5.64 -3.38 -31.36
C GLY A 469 6.40 -4.51 -32.06
N TYR A 470 7.26 -5.19 -31.28
CA TYR A 470 8.02 -6.36 -31.71
C TYR A 470 7.92 -7.42 -30.62
N GLU A 471 7.28 -8.56 -30.92
CA GLU A 471 7.10 -9.67 -29.98
C GLU A 471 8.40 -10.44 -29.80
N ALA A 472 8.73 -10.84 -28.58
CA ALA A 472 9.98 -11.53 -28.25
C ALA A 472 10.07 -12.91 -28.89
N GLU A 473 8.96 -13.64 -28.94
CA GLU A 473 8.87 -14.99 -29.51
C GLU A 473 8.77 -15.02 -31.03
N SER A 474 8.74 -13.87 -31.70
CA SER A 474 8.64 -13.80 -33.16
C SER A 474 9.71 -14.66 -33.84
N SER A 475 9.32 -15.44 -34.85
CA SER A 475 10.25 -16.27 -35.65
C SER A 475 11.27 -15.45 -36.42
N ALA A 476 11.07 -14.14 -36.57
CA ALA A 476 12.06 -13.21 -37.14
C ALA A 476 13.26 -12.97 -36.21
N ASN A 477 13.11 -13.19 -34.92
CA ASN A 477 14.15 -12.99 -33.91
C ASN A 477 15.14 -14.15 -33.85
N THR A 478 16.28 -13.93 -33.23
CA THR A 478 17.27 -14.98 -32.97
C THR A 478 17.36 -15.25 -31.49
N LEU A 479 17.17 -16.52 -31.13
CA LEU A 479 17.45 -17.01 -29.77
C LEU A 479 18.81 -17.73 -29.77
N GLY A 480 19.64 -17.42 -28.78
CA GLY A 480 20.94 -18.05 -28.58
C GLY A 480 21.05 -18.71 -27.22
N GLY A 481 21.98 -19.66 -27.08
CA GLY A 481 22.23 -20.35 -25.83
C GLY A 481 21.00 -21.06 -25.27
N ASN A 482 20.66 -20.78 -24.02
CA ASN A 482 19.54 -21.40 -23.31
C ASN A 482 18.19 -20.69 -23.50
N ALA A 483 18.18 -19.54 -24.20
CA ALA A 483 16.96 -18.77 -24.41
C ALA A 483 15.87 -19.60 -25.09
N SER A 484 14.65 -19.54 -24.60
CA SER A 484 13.53 -20.33 -25.10
C SER A 484 12.21 -19.59 -24.96
N VAL A 485 11.29 -19.91 -25.88
CA VAL A 485 9.90 -19.43 -25.83
C VAL A 485 9.13 -20.24 -24.79
N ALA A 486 8.31 -19.57 -23.99
CA ALA A 486 7.41 -20.17 -23.01
C ALA A 486 6.00 -19.54 -23.11
N ASP A 487 4.99 -20.30 -22.68
CA ASP A 487 3.61 -19.80 -22.61
C ASP A 487 3.48 -18.77 -21.48
N CYS A 488 2.66 -17.75 -21.72
CA CYS A 488 2.41 -16.67 -20.77
C CYS A 488 1.02 -16.07 -21.03
N SER A 489 0.04 -16.41 -20.22
CA SER A 489 -1.35 -15.95 -20.41
C SER A 489 -1.55 -14.44 -20.26
N ALA A 490 -0.65 -13.75 -19.58
CA ALA A 490 -0.69 -12.30 -19.35
C ALA A 490 0.09 -11.50 -20.41
N CYS A 491 0.92 -12.17 -21.20
CA CYS A 491 1.75 -11.54 -22.23
C CYS A 491 0.97 -11.24 -23.51
N SER A 492 1.49 -10.31 -24.32
CA SER A 492 1.03 -10.14 -25.69
C SER A 492 1.26 -11.44 -26.48
N ASP A 493 0.35 -11.77 -27.37
CA ASP A 493 0.33 -13.02 -28.13
C ASP A 493 0.47 -14.33 -27.31
N GLY A 494 0.32 -14.25 -25.98
CA GLY A 494 0.27 -15.39 -25.07
C GLY A 494 1.61 -16.08 -24.84
N LYS A 495 2.72 -15.44 -25.16
CA LYS A 495 4.07 -16.02 -25.07
C LYS A 495 5.12 -15.02 -24.55
N LYS A 496 6.26 -15.56 -24.11
CA LYS A 496 7.44 -14.81 -23.66
C LYS A 496 8.72 -15.54 -24.01
N VAL A 497 9.85 -14.86 -23.96
CA VAL A 497 11.17 -15.47 -24.06
C VAL A 497 11.85 -15.40 -22.69
N GLY A 498 12.16 -16.57 -22.14
CA GLY A 498 12.86 -16.74 -20.87
C GLY A 498 14.20 -17.46 -21.04
N ASN A 499 14.76 -17.85 -19.87
CA ASN A 499 16.07 -18.53 -19.79
C ASN A 499 17.23 -17.70 -20.36
N LEU A 500 17.15 -16.37 -20.20
CA LEU A 500 18.22 -15.45 -20.56
C LEU A 500 19.30 -15.49 -19.47
N TYR A 501 20.13 -16.54 -19.45
CA TYR A 501 21.25 -16.74 -18.53
C TYR A 501 22.34 -17.62 -19.17
N LEU A 502 23.57 -17.51 -18.68
CA LEU A 502 24.72 -18.33 -19.12
C LEU A 502 24.84 -18.42 -20.65
N GLY A 503 24.83 -17.27 -21.30
CA GLY A 503 24.90 -17.16 -22.75
C GLY A 503 23.54 -17.29 -23.47
N GLY A 504 22.43 -17.34 -22.72
CA GLY A 504 21.08 -17.18 -23.28
C GLY A 504 20.90 -15.77 -23.81
N THR A 505 20.52 -15.60 -25.09
CA THR A 505 20.33 -14.31 -25.72
C THR A 505 19.01 -14.25 -26.51
N LEU A 506 18.38 -13.08 -26.52
CA LEU A 506 17.28 -12.73 -27.40
C LEU A 506 17.73 -11.55 -28.26
N THR A 507 17.73 -11.72 -29.59
CA THR A 507 18.03 -10.64 -30.52
C THR A 507 16.80 -10.32 -31.37
N PHE A 508 16.19 -9.18 -31.14
CA PHE A 508 15.18 -8.59 -32.01
C PHE A 508 15.84 -8.15 -33.31
N ARG A 509 15.23 -8.52 -34.43
CA ARG A 509 15.69 -8.16 -35.78
C ARG A 509 14.73 -7.19 -36.43
N ASP A 510 15.25 -6.49 -37.47
CA ASP A 510 14.47 -5.59 -38.32
C ASP A 510 13.70 -4.51 -37.51
N VAL A 511 14.30 -4.05 -36.40
CA VAL A 511 13.78 -2.92 -35.64
C VAL A 511 14.02 -1.64 -36.46
N VAL A 512 12.97 -1.10 -37.06
CA VAL A 512 13.10 0.00 -38.03
C VAL A 512 12.78 1.33 -37.37
N VAL A 513 13.72 2.29 -37.53
CA VAL A 513 13.50 3.70 -37.15
C VAL A 513 13.83 4.62 -38.33
N ALA A 514 13.07 5.71 -38.45
CA ALA A 514 13.24 6.65 -39.59
C ALA A 514 14.52 7.48 -39.50
N LYS A 515 14.99 7.78 -38.29
CA LYS A 515 16.15 8.64 -38.03
C LYS A 515 17.10 7.98 -37.01
N ALA A 516 18.39 8.25 -37.15
CA ALA A 516 19.34 7.85 -36.15
C ALA A 516 19.17 8.70 -34.86
N GLY A 517 19.32 8.07 -33.68
CA GLY A 517 19.20 8.73 -32.38
C GLY A 517 19.07 7.76 -31.23
N THR A 518 19.01 8.28 -30.03
CA THR A 518 18.69 7.48 -28.85
C THR A 518 17.17 7.47 -28.65
N TYR A 519 16.61 6.27 -28.59
CA TYR A 519 15.19 6.02 -28.39
C TYR A 519 14.93 5.44 -27.02
N GLN A 520 13.87 5.91 -26.35
CA GLN A 520 13.35 5.29 -25.13
C GLN A 520 12.47 4.10 -25.57
N ILE A 521 13.03 2.91 -25.50
CA ILE A 521 12.33 1.68 -25.91
C ILE A 521 11.59 1.13 -24.69
N LYS A 522 10.28 0.97 -24.82
CA LYS A 522 9.48 0.32 -23.79
C LYS A 522 9.74 -1.19 -23.85
N VAL A 523 10.22 -1.76 -22.76
CA VAL A 523 10.45 -3.19 -22.59
C VAL A 523 9.35 -3.74 -21.68
N SER A 524 8.51 -4.63 -22.19
CA SER A 524 7.54 -5.40 -21.40
C SER A 524 8.20 -6.70 -20.94
N TYR A 525 8.13 -6.99 -19.64
CA TYR A 525 8.86 -8.09 -19.04
C TYR A 525 8.14 -8.69 -17.82
N ILE A 526 8.60 -9.85 -17.39
CA ILE A 526 8.14 -10.55 -16.18
C ILE A 526 9.34 -10.94 -15.34
N SER A 527 9.27 -10.65 -14.03
CA SER A 527 10.30 -11.05 -13.07
C SER A 527 9.73 -11.12 -11.66
N GLY A 528 9.75 -12.30 -11.06
CA GLY A 528 9.28 -12.46 -9.67
C GLY A 528 10.13 -11.67 -8.66
N ASP A 529 11.41 -11.47 -8.97
CA ASP A 529 12.41 -10.70 -8.23
C ASP A 529 13.04 -9.62 -9.12
N ALA A 530 13.69 -8.62 -8.53
CA ALA A 530 14.42 -7.60 -9.30
C ALA A 530 15.66 -8.25 -9.97
N ARG A 531 15.79 -8.10 -11.29
CA ARG A 531 16.84 -8.73 -12.09
C ARG A 531 17.50 -7.74 -13.04
N SER A 532 18.77 -8.01 -13.35
CA SER A 532 19.49 -7.22 -14.34
C SER A 532 19.43 -7.86 -15.73
N VAL A 533 19.40 -7.01 -16.76
CA VAL A 533 19.50 -7.36 -18.16
C VAL A 533 20.51 -6.45 -18.85
N ASP A 534 21.31 -7.01 -19.72
CA ASP A 534 22.26 -6.29 -20.56
C ASP A 534 21.63 -6.05 -21.94
N VAL A 535 21.55 -4.79 -22.38
CA VAL A 535 20.92 -4.39 -23.65
C VAL A 535 21.96 -3.78 -24.58
N SER A 536 22.05 -4.31 -25.79
CA SER A 536 22.94 -3.77 -26.82
C SER A 536 22.22 -3.62 -28.17
N ALA A 537 22.73 -2.76 -29.04
CA ALA A 537 22.19 -2.55 -30.38
C ALA A 537 23.27 -2.70 -31.45
N ASN A 538 22.94 -3.34 -32.57
CA ASN A 538 23.80 -3.48 -33.76
C ASN A 538 25.19 -4.07 -33.47
N GLY A 539 25.30 -4.94 -32.46
CA GLY A 539 26.58 -5.52 -32.04
C GLY A 539 27.52 -4.56 -31.31
N GLY A 540 27.00 -3.43 -30.82
CA GLY A 540 27.73 -2.47 -29.99
C GLY A 540 27.89 -2.96 -28.53
N GLY A 541 28.49 -2.10 -27.69
CA GLY A 541 28.61 -2.36 -26.25
C GLY A 541 27.23 -2.47 -25.56
N ALA A 542 27.12 -3.39 -24.61
CA ALA A 542 25.92 -3.54 -23.81
C ALA A 542 25.87 -2.54 -22.64
N THR A 543 24.69 -2.09 -22.29
CA THR A 543 24.40 -1.34 -21.08
C THR A 543 23.56 -2.20 -20.16
N ARG A 544 23.95 -2.30 -18.89
CA ARG A 544 23.25 -3.08 -17.88
C ARG A 544 22.17 -2.25 -17.19
N HIS A 545 20.98 -2.82 -17.05
CA HIS A 545 19.85 -2.21 -16.36
C HIS A 545 19.27 -3.18 -15.34
N LYS A 546 18.98 -2.70 -14.11
CA LYS A 546 18.23 -3.44 -13.09
C LYS A 546 16.74 -3.18 -13.32
N LEU A 547 15.97 -4.21 -13.69
CA LEU A 547 14.52 -4.10 -13.84
C LEU A 547 13.83 -4.44 -12.51
N PRO A 548 12.82 -3.65 -12.09
CA PRO A 548 12.07 -3.91 -10.85
C PRO A 548 11.39 -5.28 -10.87
N ALA A 549 11.13 -5.83 -9.69
CA ALA A 549 10.26 -6.99 -9.56
C ALA A 549 8.84 -6.68 -10.07
N THR A 550 8.19 -7.67 -10.71
CA THR A 550 6.79 -7.57 -11.12
C THR A 550 5.83 -8.18 -10.09
N GLY A 551 6.38 -8.77 -9.02
CA GLY A 551 5.68 -9.37 -7.90
C GLY A 551 5.42 -10.87 -8.04
N ASP A 552 5.40 -11.40 -9.27
CA ASP A 552 5.28 -12.84 -9.56
C ASP A 552 5.76 -13.16 -10.99
N TRP A 553 5.77 -14.45 -11.35
CA TRP A 553 6.17 -14.93 -12.68
C TRP A 553 5.03 -14.96 -13.71
N GLY A 554 3.86 -14.42 -13.39
CA GLY A 554 2.68 -14.32 -14.24
C GLY A 554 2.25 -12.87 -14.54
N THR A 555 2.91 -11.87 -13.95
CA THR A 555 2.56 -10.45 -14.12
C THR A 555 3.55 -9.75 -15.03
N VAL A 556 3.01 -9.08 -16.07
CA VAL A 556 3.78 -8.23 -16.98
C VAL A 556 3.88 -6.81 -16.40
N SER A 557 5.10 -6.26 -16.41
CA SER A 557 5.38 -4.83 -16.16
C SER A 557 6.17 -4.25 -17.31
N SER A 558 6.46 -2.97 -17.30
CA SER A 558 7.27 -2.34 -18.34
C SER A 558 8.06 -1.15 -17.85
N VAL A 559 9.28 -1.00 -18.36
CA VAL A 559 10.12 0.17 -18.19
C VAL A 559 10.65 0.64 -19.54
N TYR A 560 11.13 1.88 -19.60
CA TYR A 560 11.77 2.41 -20.80
C TYR A 560 13.30 2.36 -20.64
N VAL A 561 13.95 1.79 -21.65
CA VAL A 561 15.41 1.64 -21.70
C VAL A 561 15.96 2.49 -22.86
N PRO A 562 16.96 3.35 -22.64
CA PRO A 562 17.56 4.14 -23.71
C PRO A 562 18.43 3.26 -24.62
N VAL A 563 18.14 3.25 -25.91
CA VAL A 563 18.89 2.49 -26.92
C VAL A 563 19.25 3.39 -28.11
N THR A 564 20.52 3.45 -28.49
CA THR A 564 20.97 4.21 -29.67
C THR A 564 20.84 3.39 -30.93
N LEU A 565 20.00 3.87 -31.86
CA LEU A 565 19.67 3.22 -33.12
C LEU A 565 20.16 4.05 -34.31
N LYS A 566 20.53 3.38 -35.41
CA LYS A 566 20.78 3.98 -36.72
C LYS A 566 19.49 4.09 -37.54
N ALA A 567 19.41 5.00 -38.48
CA ALA A 567 18.29 5.04 -39.45
C ALA A 567 18.20 3.73 -40.23
N GLY A 568 16.97 3.25 -40.44
CA GLY A 568 16.70 1.95 -41.09
C GLY A 568 16.61 0.81 -40.09
N ALA A 569 16.95 -0.40 -40.54
CA ALA A 569 16.85 -1.62 -39.74
C ALA A 569 18.00 -1.74 -38.70
N ASN A 570 17.64 -2.19 -37.51
CA ASN A 570 18.55 -2.40 -36.38
C ASN A 570 18.33 -3.80 -35.79
N THR A 571 19.32 -4.25 -35.01
CA THR A 571 19.17 -5.36 -34.07
C THR A 571 19.29 -4.85 -32.66
N ILE A 572 18.47 -5.42 -31.73
CA ILE A 572 18.57 -5.16 -30.31
C ILE A 572 18.70 -6.49 -29.60
N THR A 573 19.76 -6.66 -28.82
CA THR A 573 20.06 -7.91 -28.12
C THR A 573 19.92 -7.71 -26.61
N PHE A 574 19.22 -8.66 -25.98
CA PHE A 574 19.07 -8.81 -24.56
C PHE A 574 19.81 -10.05 -24.10
N ASP A 575 20.65 -9.91 -23.07
CA ASP A 575 21.32 -11.00 -22.37
C ASP A 575 21.52 -10.66 -20.89
N SER A 576 22.17 -11.51 -20.11
CA SER A 576 22.40 -11.21 -18.69
C SER A 576 23.88 -11.15 -18.30
N GLY A 577 24.79 -11.51 -19.20
CA GLY A 577 26.24 -11.59 -18.89
C GLY A 577 26.53 -12.54 -17.71
N SER A 578 25.88 -12.34 -16.55
CA SER A 578 25.96 -13.18 -15.36
C SER A 578 24.63 -13.18 -14.61
N GLY A 579 24.17 -14.33 -14.14
CA GLY A 579 22.88 -14.48 -13.47
C GLY A 579 21.70 -14.65 -14.44
N TYR A 580 20.50 -14.55 -13.93
CA TYR A 580 19.26 -14.61 -14.71
C TYR A 580 18.76 -13.22 -15.03
N ALA A 581 18.41 -12.94 -16.30
CA ALA A 581 17.63 -11.78 -16.67
C ALA A 581 16.11 -12.02 -16.45
N PRO A 582 15.29 -10.96 -16.46
CA PRO A 582 13.84 -11.09 -16.59
C PRO A 582 13.44 -11.83 -17.86
N ASP A 583 12.26 -12.44 -17.87
CA ASP A 583 11.63 -12.94 -19.09
C ASP A 583 11.08 -11.75 -19.89
N ILE A 584 11.30 -11.74 -21.20
CA ILE A 584 10.89 -10.63 -22.09
C ILE A 584 9.62 -11.02 -22.86
N ASP A 585 8.60 -10.17 -22.80
CA ASP A 585 7.35 -10.27 -23.55
C ASP A 585 7.50 -9.60 -24.93
N ARG A 586 7.77 -8.30 -24.95
CA ARG A 586 7.90 -7.51 -26.18
C ARG A 586 8.70 -6.23 -25.96
N ILE A 587 9.08 -5.62 -27.07
CA ILE A 587 9.55 -4.23 -27.07
C ILE A 587 8.64 -3.34 -27.93
N ASP A 588 8.44 -2.10 -27.46
CA ASP A 588 7.71 -1.08 -28.20
C ASP A 588 8.65 0.10 -28.50
N VAL A 589 8.84 0.40 -29.78
CA VAL A 589 9.72 1.45 -30.27
C VAL A 589 8.88 2.66 -30.68
N PRO A 590 9.14 3.88 -30.13
CA PRO A 590 8.38 5.07 -30.52
C PRO A 590 8.48 5.33 -32.03
N LYS A 591 7.32 5.55 -32.67
CA LYS A 591 7.27 6.06 -34.05
C LYS A 591 7.58 7.54 -34.03
N SER A 592 8.69 7.92 -34.68
CA SER A 592 9.16 9.31 -34.79
C SER A 592 8.30 10.15 -35.71
#